data_deac0aa43b08b2d76ee8b9e26fb6e0f8
#
_entry.id   deac0aa43b08b2d76ee8b9e26fb6e0f8
#
_cell.length_a   1.000
_cell.length_b   1.000
_cell.length_c   1.000
_cell.angle_alpha   90.00
_cell.angle_beta   90.00
_cell.angle_gamma   90.00
#
_symmetry.space_group_name_H-M   'P 1'
#
loop_
_entity.id
_entity.type
_entity.pdbx_description
1 polymer ?
#
loop_
_entity_poly.entity_id
_entity_poly.type
_entity_poly.pdbx_seq_one_letter_code
_entity_poly.pdbx_strand_id
1 'polypeptide(L)'
;MNKKVSKEKKAAKANTFVEVATQEFLAKGIDAVRMTDIASACDLGVATLYRYFSVKKTIVIASGIAIWEKKVQEFQEIDDQNINEKKSGIDSITALMNHFFTVYLEEPNFFVFLRQFDNFCLAKRIKATELVPYEKTILMIKDIFLACVKRGIEDKTVREDLDFPVVYFSFSKAVIGLCQKLIGENAILASDVSVDASKQVRTLLQVLIDCFRRKNDNL
;
A
#
# COMPACT_ATOMS: atom_id res chain seq x y z
N MET A 1 0.89 23.29 -30.79
CA MET A 1 -0.24 23.15 -29.85
C MET A 1 -0.94 21.80 -29.92
N ASN A 2 -1.10 21.17 -31.08
CA ASN A 2 -1.87 19.91 -31.27
C ASN A 2 -1.27 18.63 -30.61
N LYS A 3 0.06 18.45 -30.58
CA LYS A 3 0.70 17.24 -30.03
C LYS A 3 0.55 17.09 -28.48
N LYS A 4 0.61 18.21 -27.75
CA LYS A 4 0.48 18.20 -26.26
C LYS A 4 -0.94 17.82 -25.84
N VAL A 5 -1.96 18.42 -26.45
CA VAL A 5 -3.39 18.12 -26.21
C VAL A 5 -3.73 16.66 -26.54
N SER A 6 -3.14 16.10 -27.62
CA SER A 6 -3.32 14.69 -27.97
C SER A 6 -2.70 13.74 -26.95
N LYS A 7 -1.53 14.10 -26.39
CA LYS A 7 -0.84 13.30 -25.34
C LYS A 7 -1.61 13.33 -24.01
N GLU A 8 -2.11 14.49 -23.63
CA GLU A 8 -2.93 14.67 -22.42
C GLU A 8 -4.25 13.87 -22.50
N LYS A 9 -4.96 13.94 -23.62
CA LYS A 9 -6.17 13.13 -23.86
C LYS A 9 -5.88 11.63 -23.83
N LYS A 10 -4.72 11.21 -24.33
CA LYS A 10 -4.31 9.80 -24.29
C LYS A 10 -4.01 9.36 -22.86
N ALA A 11 -3.31 10.19 -22.08
CA ALA A 11 -3.02 9.91 -20.68
C ALA A 11 -4.31 9.84 -19.83
N ALA A 12 -5.21 10.83 -19.98
CA ALA A 12 -6.49 10.84 -19.27
C ALA A 12 -7.30 9.56 -19.54
N LYS A 13 -7.34 9.09 -20.78
CA LYS A 13 -8.04 7.85 -21.12
C LYS A 13 -7.36 6.60 -20.56
N ALA A 14 -6.02 6.59 -20.50
CA ALA A 14 -5.29 5.51 -19.85
C ALA A 14 -5.61 5.46 -18.34
N ASN A 15 -5.67 6.62 -17.67
CA ASN A 15 -6.03 6.72 -16.26
C ASN A 15 -7.45 6.20 -15.99
N THR A 16 -8.43 6.53 -16.85
CA THR A 16 -9.80 5.97 -16.73
C THR A 16 -9.79 4.44 -16.79
N PHE A 17 -9.00 3.85 -17.69
CA PHE A 17 -8.89 2.38 -17.74
C PHE A 17 -8.26 1.80 -16.47
N VAL A 18 -7.23 2.46 -15.92
CA VAL A 18 -6.57 2.02 -14.68
C VAL A 18 -7.53 2.14 -13.50
N GLU A 19 -8.27 3.23 -13.40
CA GLU A 19 -9.26 3.46 -12.35
C GLU A 19 -10.34 2.38 -12.34
N VAL A 20 -10.98 2.12 -13.48
CA VAL A 20 -12.00 1.08 -13.63
C VAL A 20 -11.41 -0.31 -13.38
N ALA A 21 -10.24 -0.62 -13.94
CA ALA A 21 -9.58 -1.89 -13.70
C ALA A 21 -9.25 -2.10 -12.21
N THR A 22 -8.81 -1.05 -11.53
CA THR A 22 -8.52 -1.09 -10.08
C THR A 22 -9.76 -1.43 -9.28
N GLN A 23 -10.89 -0.79 -9.57
CA GLN A 23 -12.18 -1.10 -8.92
C GLN A 23 -12.61 -2.55 -9.18
N GLU A 24 -12.52 -3.01 -10.41
CA GLU A 24 -12.86 -4.38 -10.79
C GLU A 24 -11.95 -5.41 -10.09
N PHE A 25 -10.64 -5.15 -10.02
CA PHE A 25 -9.70 -6.04 -9.34
C PHE A 25 -9.91 -6.08 -7.82
N LEU A 26 -10.21 -4.94 -7.19
CA LEU A 26 -10.52 -4.87 -5.76
C LEU A 26 -11.85 -5.59 -5.44
N ALA A 27 -12.84 -5.52 -6.33
CA ALA A 27 -14.16 -6.11 -6.10
C ALA A 27 -14.21 -7.62 -6.40
N LYS A 28 -13.57 -8.06 -7.49
CA LYS A 28 -13.74 -9.42 -8.04
C LYS A 28 -12.44 -10.25 -8.00
N GLY A 29 -11.30 -9.60 -7.75
CA GLY A 29 -9.98 -10.22 -7.77
C GLY A 29 -9.31 -10.21 -9.15
N ILE A 30 -7.97 -10.24 -9.13
CA ILE A 30 -7.15 -10.10 -10.35
C ILE A 30 -7.43 -11.23 -11.35
N ASP A 31 -7.55 -12.48 -10.89
CA ASP A 31 -7.68 -13.62 -11.80
C ASP A 31 -9.05 -13.69 -12.48
N ALA A 32 -10.11 -13.32 -11.76
CA ALA A 32 -11.48 -13.36 -12.24
C ALA A 32 -11.76 -12.31 -13.33
N VAL A 33 -11.12 -11.15 -13.28
CA VAL A 33 -11.36 -10.03 -14.21
C VAL A 33 -10.61 -10.23 -15.52
N ARG A 34 -11.32 -10.16 -16.64
CA ARG A 34 -10.77 -10.22 -18.00
C ARG A 34 -10.61 -8.82 -18.59
N MET A 35 -9.78 -8.69 -19.62
CA MET A 35 -9.64 -7.43 -20.37
C MET A 35 -10.98 -6.99 -21.01
N THR A 36 -11.81 -7.94 -21.40
CA THR A 36 -13.18 -7.68 -21.91
C THR A 36 -14.06 -7.02 -20.86
N ASP A 37 -13.96 -7.45 -19.61
CA ASP A 37 -14.78 -6.94 -18.52
C ASP A 37 -14.44 -5.48 -18.21
N ILE A 38 -13.12 -5.17 -18.19
CA ILE A 38 -12.63 -3.79 -18.02
C ILE A 38 -13.10 -2.90 -19.18
N ALA A 39 -13.01 -3.38 -20.43
CA ALA A 39 -13.43 -2.61 -21.59
C ALA A 39 -14.94 -2.32 -21.56
N SER A 40 -15.75 -3.33 -21.18
CA SER A 40 -17.20 -3.20 -21.02
C SER A 40 -17.57 -2.22 -19.91
N ALA A 41 -16.88 -2.29 -18.76
CA ALA A 41 -17.10 -1.37 -17.64
C ALA A 41 -16.72 0.09 -17.97
N CYS A 42 -15.88 0.29 -18.99
CA CYS A 42 -15.54 1.62 -19.52
C CYS A 42 -16.44 2.09 -20.67
N ASP A 43 -17.46 1.32 -21.06
CA ASP A 43 -18.26 1.55 -22.28
C ASP A 43 -17.41 1.70 -23.56
N LEU A 44 -16.32 0.92 -23.66
CA LEU A 44 -15.36 1.00 -24.74
C LEU A 44 -15.09 -0.38 -25.38
N GLY A 45 -14.81 -0.36 -26.67
CA GLY A 45 -14.42 -1.59 -27.37
C GLY A 45 -13.07 -2.13 -26.85
N VAL A 46 -13.01 -3.44 -26.72
CA VAL A 46 -11.83 -4.18 -26.25
C VAL A 46 -10.55 -3.85 -27.03
N ALA A 47 -10.67 -3.61 -28.34
CA ALA A 47 -9.55 -3.18 -29.19
C ALA A 47 -8.98 -1.83 -28.76
N THR A 48 -9.82 -0.96 -28.19
CA THR A 48 -9.36 0.31 -27.63
C THR A 48 -8.50 0.10 -26.40
N LEU A 49 -8.93 -0.77 -25.48
CA LEU A 49 -8.16 -1.10 -24.28
C LEU A 49 -6.79 -1.71 -24.65
N TYR A 50 -6.74 -2.68 -25.57
CA TYR A 50 -5.49 -3.31 -25.99
C TYR A 50 -4.50 -2.34 -26.65
N ARG A 51 -4.96 -1.22 -27.20
CA ARG A 51 -4.09 -0.17 -27.72
C ARG A 51 -3.36 0.61 -26.63
N TYR A 52 -3.87 0.63 -25.39
CA TYR A 52 -3.25 1.26 -24.22
C TYR A 52 -2.48 0.23 -23.36
N PHE A 53 -3.06 -0.93 -23.17
CA PHE A 53 -2.54 -2.01 -22.35
C PHE A 53 -2.52 -3.30 -23.16
N SER A 54 -1.39 -3.56 -23.81
CA SER A 54 -1.24 -4.68 -24.77
C SER A 54 -1.50 -6.06 -24.17
N VAL A 55 -1.31 -6.21 -22.86
CA VAL A 55 -1.51 -7.46 -22.11
C VAL A 55 -2.02 -7.16 -20.70
N LYS A 56 -2.74 -8.12 -20.10
CA LYS A 56 -3.34 -7.97 -18.76
C LYS A 56 -2.31 -7.56 -17.70
N LYS A 57 -1.05 -8.05 -17.77
CA LYS A 57 -0.04 -7.73 -16.77
C LYS A 57 0.24 -6.22 -16.66
N THR A 58 0.18 -5.49 -17.77
CA THR A 58 0.49 -4.05 -17.76
C THR A 58 -0.57 -3.23 -17.04
N ILE A 59 -1.84 -3.58 -17.19
CA ILE A 59 -2.91 -2.90 -16.46
C ILE A 59 -2.96 -3.34 -14.98
N VAL A 60 -2.63 -4.60 -14.66
CA VAL A 60 -2.51 -5.06 -13.27
C VAL A 60 -1.42 -4.31 -12.53
N ILE A 61 -0.23 -4.12 -13.15
CA ILE A 61 0.86 -3.34 -12.56
C ILE A 61 0.43 -1.88 -12.38
N ALA A 62 -0.20 -1.28 -13.40
CA ALA A 62 -0.69 0.09 -13.32
C ALA A 62 -1.75 0.27 -12.21
N SER A 63 -2.65 -0.69 -12.04
CA SER A 63 -3.62 -0.69 -10.93
C SER A 63 -2.94 -0.79 -9.57
N GLY A 64 -1.91 -1.64 -9.45
CA GLY A 64 -1.11 -1.73 -8.23
C GLY A 64 -0.43 -0.41 -7.88
N ILE A 65 0.12 0.29 -8.88
CA ILE A 65 0.72 1.63 -8.70
C ILE A 65 -0.36 2.60 -8.21
N ALA A 66 -1.52 2.66 -8.87
CA ALA A 66 -2.60 3.58 -8.51
C ALA A 66 -3.12 3.35 -7.06
N ILE A 67 -3.22 2.10 -6.63
CA ILE A 67 -3.59 1.74 -5.26
C ILE A 67 -2.56 2.28 -4.26
N TRP A 68 -1.27 2.09 -4.53
CA TRP A 68 -0.22 2.60 -3.66
C TRP A 68 -0.08 4.12 -3.69
N GLU A 69 -0.28 4.76 -4.85
CA GLU A 69 -0.31 6.23 -4.96
C GLU A 69 -1.38 6.83 -4.06
N LYS A 70 -2.58 6.23 -4.02
CA LYS A 70 -3.63 6.63 -3.08
C LYS A 70 -3.16 6.51 -1.62
N LYS A 71 -2.53 5.39 -1.25
CA LYS A 71 -2.00 5.21 0.11
C LYS A 71 -0.87 6.19 0.43
N VAL A 72 0.03 6.44 -0.50
CA VAL A 72 1.09 7.46 -0.33
C VAL A 72 0.47 8.82 -0.03
N GLN A 73 -0.56 9.22 -0.78
CA GLN A 73 -1.26 10.49 -0.52
C GLN A 73 -1.87 10.54 0.88
N GLU A 74 -2.58 9.49 1.31
CA GLU A 74 -3.19 9.41 2.64
C GLU A 74 -2.13 9.53 3.76
N PHE A 75 -1.01 8.81 3.63
CA PHE A 75 0.10 8.88 4.59
C PHE A 75 0.78 10.25 4.60
N GLN A 76 0.93 10.88 3.43
CA GLN A 76 1.52 12.22 3.32
C GLN A 76 0.61 13.27 3.97
N GLU A 77 -0.70 13.22 3.75
CA GLU A 77 -1.67 14.14 4.36
C GLU A 77 -1.62 14.07 5.90
N ILE A 78 -1.47 12.86 6.46
CA ILE A 78 -1.31 12.66 7.91
C ILE A 78 0.01 13.26 8.41
N ASP A 79 1.11 13.04 7.67
CA ASP A 79 2.40 13.61 8.07
C ASP A 79 2.41 15.14 8.01
N ASP A 80 1.83 15.71 6.96
CA ASP A 80 1.68 17.16 6.81
C ASP A 80 0.84 17.77 7.94
N GLN A 81 -0.27 17.10 8.32
CA GLN A 81 -1.07 17.52 9.47
C GLN A 81 -0.27 17.47 10.77
N ASN A 82 0.48 16.38 11.02
CA ASN A 82 1.31 16.24 12.21
C ASN A 82 2.39 17.33 12.29
N ILE A 83 3.00 17.69 11.15
CA ILE A 83 3.98 18.79 11.07
C ILE A 83 3.29 20.13 11.43
N ASN A 84 2.12 20.42 10.85
CA ASN A 84 1.38 21.64 11.11
C ASN A 84 0.95 21.77 12.58
N GLU A 85 0.57 20.65 13.22
CA GLU A 85 0.21 20.56 14.63
C GLU A 85 1.43 20.49 15.55
N LYS A 86 2.67 20.50 15.03
CA LYS A 86 3.93 20.38 15.76
C LYS A 86 3.99 19.15 16.67
N LYS A 87 3.44 18.04 16.21
CA LYS A 87 3.53 16.77 16.93
C LYS A 87 4.95 16.25 16.98
N SER A 88 5.27 15.54 18.06
CA SER A 88 6.56 14.85 18.19
C SER A 88 6.74 13.78 17.10
N GLY A 89 7.99 13.36 16.86
CA GLY A 89 8.25 12.31 15.89
C GLY A 89 7.59 10.99 16.27
N ILE A 90 7.56 10.62 17.56
CA ILE A 90 6.87 9.39 18.00
C ILE A 90 5.35 9.48 17.87
N ASP A 91 4.77 10.67 18.07
CA ASP A 91 3.34 10.86 17.86
C ASP A 91 2.99 10.79 16.36
N SER A 92 3.87 11.31 15.49
CA SER A 92 3.74 11.17 14.04
C SER A 92 3.81 9.71 13.59
N ILE A 93 4.76 8.94 14.09
CA ILE A 93 4.84 7.48 13.85
C ILE A 93 3.55 6.79 14.33
N THR A 94 3.08 7.14 15.52
CA THR A 94 1.84 6.60 16.10
C THR A 94 0.63 6.90 15.22
N ALA A 95 0.53 8.12 14.69
CA ALA A 95 -0.55 8.51 13.79
C ALA A 95 -0.54 7.70 12.48
N LEU A 96 0.65 7.51 11.86
CA LEU A 96 0.80 6.66 10.66
C LEU A 96 0.41 5.20 10.94
N MET A 97 0.79 4.65 12.10
CA MET A 97 0.43 3.28 12.49
C MET A 97 -1.08 3.14 12.75
N ASN A 98 -1.71 4.14 13.38
CA ASN A 98 -3.15 4.16 13.58
C ASN A 98 -3.90 4.25 12.25
N HIS A 99 -3.43 5.05 11.29
CA HIS A 99 -4.01 5.09 9.96
C HIS A 99 -3.89 3.73 9.25
N PHE A 100 -2.73 3.09 9.33
CA PHE A 100 -2.57 1.75 8.78
C PHE A 100 -3.58 0.76 9.39
N PHE A 101 -3.85 0.87 10.70
CA PHE A 101 -4.88 0.07 11.35
C PHE A 101 -6.28 0.38 10.83
N THR A 102 -6.60 1.65 10.55
CA THR A 102 -7.85 2.05 9.90
C THR A 102 -7.98 1.42 8.51
N VAL A 103 -6.91 1.47 7.70
CA VAL A 103 -6.88 0.79 6.40
C VAL A 103 -7.14 -0.72 6.54
N TYR A 104 -6.59 -1.36 7.57
CA TYR A 104 -6.87 -2.78 7.85
C TYR A 104 -8.35 -3.06 8.12
N LEU A 105 -9.01 -2.19 8.89
CA LEU A 105 -10.42 -2.37 9.26
C LEU A 105 -11.38 -2.03 8.11
N GLU A 106 -11.10 -0.96 7.37
CA GLU A 106 -12.04 -0.37 6.43
C GLU A 106 -11.81 -0.79 4.97
N GLU A 107 -10.58 -1.19 4.63
CA GLU A 107 -10.21 -1.55 3.27
C GLU A 107 -9.63 -2.99 3.17
N PRO A 108 -10.33 -4.03 3.62
CA PRO A 108 -9.80 -5.40 3.60
C PRO A 108 -9.40 -5.86 2.18
N ASN A 109 -10.10 -5.39 1.15
CA ASN A 109 -9.80 -5.71 -0.24
C ASN A 109 -8.43 -5.20 -0.71
N PHE A 110 -7.86 -4.18 -0.05
CA PHE A 110 -6.49 -3.76 -0.29
C PHE A 110 -5.49 -4.89 -0.02
N PHE A 111 -5.59 -5.56 1.12
CA PHE A 111 -4.68 -6.67 1.48
C PHE A 111 -4.93 -7.93 0.65
N VAL A 112 -6.19 -8.18 0.28
CA VAL A 112 -6.54 -9.25 -0.66
C VAL A 112 -5.89 -8.99 -2.01
N PHE A 113 -5.97 -7.75 -2.52
CA PHE A 113 -5.34 -7.36 -3.77
C PHE A 113 -3.82 -7.53 -3.70
N LEU A 114 -3.15 -7.08 -2.64
CA LEU A 114 -1.69 -7.24 -2.51
C LEU A 114 -1.26 -8.69 -2.60
N ARG A 115 -1.95 -9.60 -1.90
CA ARG A 115 -1.66 -11.04 -1.98
C ARG A 115 -1.89 -11.59 -3.39
N GLN A 116 -2.97 -11.21 -4.05
CA GLN A 116 -3.26 -11.63 -5.41
C GLN A 116 -2.25 -11.07 -6.41
N PHE A 117 -1.79 -9.83 -6.20
CA PHE A 117 -0.77 -9.19 -7.01
C PHE A 117 0.57 -9.95 -6.94
N ASP A 118 1.01 -10.30 -5.73
CA ASP A 118 2.23 -11.10 -5.52
C ASP A 118 2.12 -12.45 -6.23
N ASN A 119 1.01 -13.17 -6.03
CA ASN A 119 0.74 -14.46 -6.68
C ASN A 119 0.71 -14.33 -8.20
N PHE A 120 0.07 -13.29 -8.72
CA PHE A 120 0.01 -13.01 -10.15
C PHE A 120 1.40 -12.73 -10.73
N CYS A 121 2.21 -11.91 -10.04
CA CYS A 121 3.59 -11.63 -10.45
C CYS A 121 4.43 -12.90 -10.53
N LEU A 122 4.33 -13.77 -9.53
CA LEU A 122 5.02 -15.07 -9.50
C LEU A 122 4.53 -16.00 -10.63
N ALA A 123 3.21 -16.18 -10.76
CA ALA A 123 2.61 -17.06 -11.77
C ALA A 123 2.93 -16.62 -13.21
N LYS A 124 2.97 -15.30 -13.45
CA LYS A 124 3.29 -14.72 -14.76
C LYS A 124 4.79 -14.48 -14.96
N ARG A 125 5.64 -14.82 -13.98
CA ARG A 125 7.10 -14.63 -14.02
C ARG A 125 7.48 -13.19 -14.40
N ILE A 126 6.79 -12.22 -13.79
CA ILE A 126 7.07 -10.79 -14.03
C ILE A 126 8.46 -10.47 -13.49
N LYS A 127 9.28 -9.84 -14.32
CA LYS A 127 10.65 -9.50 -13.92
C LYS A 127 10.66 -8.30 -12.98
N ALA A 128 11.59 -8.25 -12.03
CA ALA A 128 11.80 -7.13 -11.13
C ALA A 128 11.94 -5.79 -11.88
N THR A 129 12.58 -5.80 -13.05
CA THR A 129 12.73 -4.62 -13.91
C THR A 129 11.39 -4.06 -14.42
N GLU A 130 10.36 -4.88 -14.53
CA GLU A 130 9.00 -4.45 -14.89
C GLU A 130 8.25 -3.84 -13.69
N LEU A 131 8.67 -4.15 -12.46
CA LEU A 131 8.07 -3.69 -11.20
C LEU A 131 8.75 -2.44 -10.61
N VAL A 132 9.82 -1.93 -11.22
CA VAL A 132 10.55 -0.75 -10.71
C VAL A 132 9.63 0.45 -10.41
N PRO A 133 8.65 0.83 -11.26
CA PRO A 133 7.73 1.91 -10.94
C PRO A 133 6.83 1.60 -9.72
N TYR A 134 6.34 0.37 -9.62
CA TYR A 134 5.54 -0.11 -8.50
C TYR A 134 6.33 -0.07 -7.18
N GLU A 135 7.54 -0.61 -7.17
CA GLU A 135 8.44 -0.58 -6.01
C GLU A 135 8.75 0.86 -5.59
N LYS A 136 9.04 1.75 -6.56
CA LYS A 136 9.31 3.16 -6.28
C LYS A 136 8.14 3.82 -5.55
N THR A 137 6.91 3.53 -5.94
CA THR A 137 5.72 4.09 -5.28
C THR A 137 5.62 3.59 -3.82
N ILE A 138 5.83 2.31 -3.58
CA ILE A 138 5.82 1.75 -2.22
C ILE A 138 6.90 2.40 -1.34
N LEU A 139 8.09 2.62 -1.89
CA LEU A 139 9.20 3.22 -1.15
C LEU A 139 8.95 4.67 -0.72
N MET A 140 7.99 5.38 -1.35
CA MET A 140 7.58 6.71 -0.87
C MET A 140 6.99 6.66 0.55
N ILE A 141 6.24 5.60 0.90
CA ILE A 141 5.75 5.42 2.28
C ILE A 141 6.90 5.23 3.26
N LYS A 142 7.95 4.47 2.86
CA LYS A 142 9.17 4.35 3.66
C LYS A 142 9.79 5.71 3.92
N ASP A 143 9.87 6.56 2.91
CA ASP A 143 10.51 7.86 3.03
C ASP A 143 9.71 8.80 3.96
N ILE A 144 8.37 8.78 3.91
CA ILE A 144 7.49 9.48 4.86
C ILE A 144 7.77 8.98 6.29
N PHE A 145 7.77 7.66 6.48
CA PHE A 145 8.03 7.06 7.80
C PHE A 145 9.41 7.44 8.36
N LEU A 146 10.45 7.37 7.54
CA LEU A 146 11.82 7.75 7.96
C LEU A 146 11.94 9.25 8.26
N ALA A 147 11.16 10.11 7.62
CA ALA A 147 11.09 11.53 7.97
C ALA A 147 10.52 11.72 9.39
N CYS A 148 9.47 10.97 9.77
CA CYS A 148 8.94 10.97 11.14
C CYS A 148 9.99 10.49 12.15
N VAL A 149 10.72 9.42 11.82
CA VAL A 149 11.81 8.88 12.67
C VAL A 149 12.89 9.94 12.87
N LYS A 150 13.34 10.61 11.81
CA LYS A 150 14.35 11.66 11.89
C LYS A 150 13.90 12.78 12.83
N ARG A 151 12.68 13.29 12.69
CA ARG A 151 12.11 14.28 13.61
C ARG A 151 12.09 13.78 15.06
N GLY A 152 11.74 12.50 15.26
CA GLY A 152 11.70 11.91 16.59
C GLY A 152 13.08 11.71 17.24
N ILE A 153 14.14 11.54 16.47
CA ILE A 153 15.50 11.56 16.97
C ILE A 153 15.89 12.98 17.37
N GLU A 154 15.57 13.98 16.55
CA GLU A 154 15.86 15.39 16.80
C GLU A 154 15.14 15.91 18.06
N ASP A 155 13.88 15.54 18.26
CA ASP A 155 13.06 15.92 19.43
C ASP A 155 13.21 14.96 20.62
N LYS A 156 14.07 13.94 20.50
CA LYS A 156 14.40 12.95 21.54
C LYS A 156 13.26 12.05 21.97
N THR A 157 12.24 11.87 21.14
CA THR A 157 11.12 10.95 21.41
C THR A 157 11.34 9.58 20.79
N VAL A 158 12.23 9.48 19.78
CA VAL A 158 12.63 8.23 19.13
C VAL A 158 14.07 7.90 19.48
N ARG A 159 14.35 6.64 19.75
CA ARG A 159 15.70 6.13 20.00
C ARG A 159 16.54 6.14 18.71
N GLU A 160 17.85 6.36 18.82
CA GLU A 160 18.76 6.50 17.68
C GLU A 160 19.61 5.26 17.36
N ASP A 161 19.55 4.23 18.22
CA ASP A 161 20.39 3.03 18.15
C ASP A 161 19.82 1.90 17.28
N LEU A 162 18.76 2.16 16.49
CA LEU A 162 18.15 1.20 15.59
C LEU A 162 18.72 1.31 14.17
N ASP A 163 18.89 0.17 13.51
CA ASP A 163 19.04 0.11 12.05
C ASP A 163 17.66 0.31 11.41
N PHE A 164 17.28 1.58 11.17
CA PHE A 164 15.96 1.97 10.72
C PHE A 164 15.55 1.32 9.37
N PRO A 165 16.41 1.18 8.36
CA PRO A 165 16.10 0.42 7.15
C PRO A 165 15.73 -1.02 7.46
N VAL A 166 16.51 -1.74 8.26
CA VAL A 166 16.22 -3.14 8.63
C VAL A 166 14.92 -3.23 9.40
N VAL A 167 14.70 -2.35 10.38
CA VAL A 167 13.48 -2.30 11.19
C VAL A 167 12.27 -2.04 10.28
N TYR A 168 12.32 -1.03 9.41
CA TYR A 168 11.23 -0.72 8.49
C TYR A 168 10.85 -1.91 7.61
N PHE A 169 11.82 -2.51 6.92
CA PHE A 169 11.52 -3.63 6.02
C PHE A 169 11.05 -4.88 6.76
N SER A 170 11.57 -5.15 7.95
CA SER A 170 11.11 -6.28 8.76
C SER A 170 9.67 -6.09 9.20
N PHE A 171 9.35 -4.92 9.72
CA PHE A 171 8.01 -4.62 10.22
C PHE A 171 6.97 -4.50 9.11
N SER A 172 7.28 -3.80 8.03
CA SER A 172 6.31 -3.66 6.92
C SER A 172 5.90 -5.02 6.36
N LYS A 173 6.87 -5.94 6.22
CA LYS A 173 6.59 -7.32 5.79
C LYS A 173 5.80 -8.11 6.83
N ALA A 174 6.14 -7.97 8.11
CA ALA A 174 5.44 -8.67 9.20
C ALA A 174 3.99 -8.20 9.31
N VAL A 175 3.76 -6.88 9.27
CA VAL A 175 2.40 -6.30 9.40
C VAL A 175 1.55 -6.64 8.18
N ILE A 176 2.06 -6.44 6.95
CA ILE A 176 1.32 -6.77 5.72
C ILE A 176 1.04 -8.28 5.67
N GLY A 177 2.02 -9.13 5.98
CA GLY A 177 1.84 -10.58 6.01
C GLY A 177 0.79 -11.03 7.04
N LEU A 178 0.79 -10.43 8.23
CA LEU A 178 -0.24 -10.69 9.24
C LEU A 178 -1.63 -10.26 8.73
N CYS A 179 -1.76 -9.06 8.19
CA CYS A 179 -3.03 -8.59 7.62
C CYS A 179 -3.53 -9.50 6.50
N GLN A 180 -2.66 -9.90 5.58
CA GLN A 180 -3.01 -10.85 4.50
C GLN A 180 -3.45 -12.22 5.04
N LYS A 181 -2.85 -12.70 6.14
CA LYS A 181 -3.25 -13.97 6.79
C LYS A 181 -4.60 -13.87 7.48
N LEU A 182 -4.90 -12.75 8.11
CA LEU A 182 -6.09 -12.56 8.94
C LEU A 182 -7.32 -12.09 8.17
N ILE A 183 -7.17 -11.64 6.90
CA ILE A 183 -8.29 -11.18 6.08
C ILE A 183 -8.83 -12.31 5.19
N GLY A 184 -10.15 -12.43 5.16
CA GLY A 184 -10.89 -13.37 4.31
C GLY A 184 -10.86 -14.81 4.85
N GLU A 185 -11.07 -15.78 3.94
CA GLU A 185 -11.17 -17.21 4.26
C GLU A 185 -9.79 -17.89 4.49
N ASN A 186 -8.81 -17.16 5.00
CA ASN A 186 -7.45 -17.69 5.22
C ASN A 186 -7.25 -18.32 6.59
N ALA A 187 -8.26 -18.27 7.45
CA ALA A 187 -8.30 -18.98 8.72
C ALA A 187 -8.55 -20.47 8.48
N ILE A 188 -7.47 -21.23 8.31
CA ILE A 188 -7.54 -22.68 8.04
C ILE A 188 -7.57 -23.48 9.34
N LEU A 189 -6.86 -22.99 10.37
CA LEU A 189 -6.72 -23.67 11.66
C LEU A 189 -7.62 -23.04 12.72
N ALA A 190 -8.09 -23.83 13.67
CA ALA A 190 -8.85 -23.32 14.81
C ALA A 190 -8.07 -22.24 15.60
N SER A 191 -6.74 -22.32 15.63
CA SER A 191 -5.87 -21.31 16.23
C SER A 191 -5.88 -19.96 15.49
N ASP A 192 -6.19 -19.95 14.19
CA ASP A 192 -6.24 -18.71 13.40
C ASP A 192 -7.39 -17.80 13.88
N VAL A 193 -8.43 -18.38 14.46
CA VAL A 193 -9.63 -17.66 14.97
C VAL A 193 -9.70 -17.60 16.49
N SER A 194 -8.72 -18.17 17.21
CA SER A 194 -8.72 -18.22 18.67
C SER A 194 -8.55 -16.85 19.33
N VAL A 195 -7.95 -15.91 18.62
CA VAL A 195 -7.77 -14.52 19.05
C VAL A 195 -8.33 -13.59 17.98
N ASP A 196 -9.03 -12.56 18.40
CA ASP A 196 -9.58 -11.53 17.50
C ASP A 196 -8.49 -10.95 16.58
N ALA A 197 -8.76 -10.95 15.27
CA ALA A 197 -7.80 -10.55 14.25
C ALA A 197 -7.38 -9.08 14.39
N SER A 198 -8.31 -8.19 14.73
CA SER A 198 -8.02 -6.76 14.89
C SER A 198 -7.12 -6.52 16.11
N LYS A 199 -7.30 -7.29 17.18
CA LYS A 199 -6.42 -7.23 18.35
C LYS A 199 -5.00 -7.68 18.01
N GLN A 200 -4.84 -8.72 17.17
CA GLN A 200 -3.52 -9.19 16.75
C GLN A 200 -2.78 -8.09 15.97
N VAL A 201 -3.44 -7.47 14.98
CA VAL A 201 -2.84 -6.39 14.18
C VAL A 201 -2.51 -5.19 15.07
N ARG A 202 -3.44 -4.74 15.92
CA ARG A 202 -3.21 -3.63 16.85
C ARG A 202 -2.04 -3.90 17.79
N THR A 203 -1.93 -5.12 18.33
CA THR A 203 -0.83 -5.50 19.21
C THR A 203 0.51 -5.42 18.47
N LEU A 204 0.60 -5.94 17.25
CA LEU A 204 1.83 -5.85 16.46
C LEU A 204 2.22 -4.39 16.18
N LEU A 205 1.28 -3.53 15.82
CA LEU A 205 1.53 -2.11 15.60
C LEU A 205 1.98 -1.41 16.88
N GLN A 206 1.40 -1.75 18.04
CA GLN A 206 1.81 -1.19 19.32
C GLN A 206 3.23 -1.60 19.70
N VAL A 207 3.60 -2.88 19.53
CA VAL A 207 4.97 -3.36 19.74
C VAL A 207 5.96 -2.59 18.87
N LEU A 208 5.56 -2.23 17.65
CA LEU A 208 6.34 -1.42 16.73
C LEU A 208 6.57 -0.01 17.29
N ILE A 209 5.50 0.68 17.66
CA ILE A 209 5.57 2.03 18.25
C ILE A 209 6.50 2.01 19.47
N ASP A 210 6.34 1.02 20.34
CA ASP A 210 7.14 0.88 21.56
C ASP A 210 8.62 0.59 21.26
N CYS A 211 8.91 -0.12 20.16
CA CYS A 211 10.27 -0.35 19.67
C CYS A 211 10.98 0.95 19.28
N PHE A 212 10.25 1.91 18.69
CA PHE A 212 10.80 3.22 18.30
C PHE A 212 10.93 4.20 19.46
N ARG A 213 10.08 4.07 20.47
CA ARG A 213 10.02 5.01 21.59
C ARG A 213 11.34 5.03 22.35
N ARG A 214 11.87 6.23 22.59
CA ARG A 214 13.01 6.40 23.48
C ARG A 214 12.59 6.02 24.91
N LYS A 215 13.32 5.13 25.53
CA LYS A 215 13.13 4.84 26.95
C LYS A 215 13.67 6.02 27.73
N ASN A 216 12.85 6.57 28.62
CA ASN A 216 13.38 7.52 29.60
C ASN A 216 14.33 6.74 30.53
N ASP A 217 15.59 7.12 30.58
CA ASP A 217 16.56 6.62 31.55
C ASP A 217 16.22 7.14 32.97
N ASN A 218 15.03 6.81 33.45
CA ASN A 218 14.61 7.02 34.82
C ASN A 218 14.45 5.67 35.50
N LEU A 219 15.59 5.10 35.92
CA LEU A 219 15.72 4.17 37.03
C LEU A 219 17.09 4.38 37.66
#